data_e589a122e9f19d98dd41e1833400bbd3
#
_entry.id   e589a122e9f19d98dd41e1833400bbd3
#
_cell.length_a   1.000
_cell.length_b   1.000
_cell.length_c   1.000
_cell.angle_alpha   90.00
_cell.angle_beta   90.00
_cell.angle_gamma   90.00
#
_symmetry.space_group_name_H-M   'P 1'
#
loop_
_entity.id
_entity.type
_entity.pdbx_description
1 polymer ?
#
loop_
_entity_poly.entity_id
_entity_poly.type
_entity_poly.pdbx_seq_one_letter_code
_entity_poly.pdbx_strand_id
1 'polypeptide(L)'
;MEKTKRVSIIIPTLNAEGYLPPLIHALKTQTHVPEEILIVDSESTDQTCAIAGQEQICVHKVKRSAFDHGGTRNLAAGLTTGDYIFFLSQDALPVNEYYIEEMIKSLEQDQVVMTTARQIARVTAPPIEKLTRRFNYPADSFVRTKADIAGLGIKAYFFSDVCSAYRREFFEEMDGFESPILTNEDMLMASRAFAHGYAIGYCAEAKVYHSHKYTLTQQYKRNFDVSVFLQTHKEEIESGSSTGEGIRMVLYIEKELLKKGRIGSMICCVFDSGAKFLGNRAGKKFASMSQKTILKKTSNPGYWKKKFSDQK
;
A
#
# COMPACT_ATOMS: atom_id res chain seq x y z
N MET A 1 10.65 -28.72 -18.72
CA MET A 1 10.11 -27.37 -18.95
C MET A 1 9.54 -26.92 -17.62
N GLU A 2 10.08 -25.88 -17.04
CA GLU A 2 9.53 -25.26 -15.83
C GLU A 2 8.15 -24.72 -16.17
N LYS A 3 7.14 -25.04 -15.35
CA LYS A 3 5.77 -24.62 -15.62
C LYS A 3 5.69 -23.11 -15.39
N THR A 4 5.28 -22.35 -16.40
CA THR A 4 5.09 -20.91 -16.29
C THR A 4 4.15 -20.62 -15.13
N LYS A 5 4.59 -19.81 -14.19
CA LYS A 5 3.78 -19.41 -13.00
C LYS A 5 2.58 -18.58 -13.42
N ARG A 6 1.41 -18.93 -12.95
CA ARG A 6 0.17 -18.22 -13.23
C ARG A 6 0.03 -17.01 -12.30
N VAL A 7 -0.38 -15.89 -12.83
CA VAL A 7 -0.52 -14.63 -12.11
C VAL A 7 -1.97 -14.19 -12.07
N SER A 8 -2.50 -13.93 -10.87
CA SER A 8 -3.79 -13.27 -10.68
C SER A 8 -3.55 -11.82 -10.24
N ILE A 9 -4.17 -10.86 -10.93
CA ILE A 9 -4.11 -9.44 -10.54
C ILE A 9 -5.43 -9.02 -9.94
N ILE A 10 -5.40 -8.46 -8.74
CA ILE A 10 -6.57 -8.00 -7.99
C ILE A 10 -6.51 -6.47 -7.88
N ILE A 11 -7.58 -5.81 -8.34
CA ILE A 11 -7.70 -4.35 -8.38
C ILE A 11 -8.95 -3.92 -7.62
N PRO A 12 -8.84 -3.49 -6.35
CA PRO A 12 -9.95 -2.83 -5.66
C PRO A 12 -10.28 -1.49 -6.32
N THR A 13 -11.57 -1.25 -6.62
CA THR A 13 -12.00 -0.03 -7.31
C THR A 13 -13.13 0.69 -6.59
N LEU A 14 -13.11 2.02 -6.75
CA LEU A 14 -14.20 2.93 -6.44
C LEU A 14 -14.09 4.16 -7.32
N ASN A 15 -15.03 4.35 -8.25
CA ASN A 15 -15.07 5.46 -9.20
C ASN A 15 -13.72 5.62 -9.94
N ALA A 16 -13.35 4.57 -10.69
CA ALA A 16 -12.06 4.42 -11.34
C ALA A 16 -12.10 4.65 -12.86
N GLU A 17 -13.17 5.21 -13.43
CA GLU A 17 -13.34 5.37 -14.88
C GLU A 17 -12.16 6.07 -15.56
N GLY A 18 -11.53 7.05 -14.91
CA GLY A 18 -10.37 7.76 -15.44
C GLY A 18 -9.03 7.01 -15.32
N TYR A 19 -8.98 5.93 -14.53
CA TYR A 19 -7.76 5.16 -14.28
C TYR A 19 -7.75 3.82 -15.02
N LEU A 20 -8.92 3.17 -15.15
CA LEU A 20 -9.03 1.80 -15.65
C LEU A 20 -8.56 1.61 -17.09
N PRO A 21 -8.93 2.44 -18.09
CA PRO A 21 -8.54 2.17 -19.47
C PRO A 21 -7.01 2.07 -19.66
N PRO A 22 -6.20 3.05 -19.23
CA PRO A 22 -4.74 2.93 -19.35
C PRO A 22 -4.16 1.81 -18.48
N LEU A 23 -4.74 1.51 -17.33
CA LEU A 23 -4.28 0.42 -16.45
C LEU A 23 -4.51 -0.94 -17.10
N ILE A 24 -5.71 -1.22 -17.60
CA ILE A 24 -6.06 -2.47 -18.28
C ILE A 24 -5.16 -2.67 -19.51
N HIS A 25 -4.99 -1.63 -20.32
CA HIS A 25 -4.09 -1.69 -21.47
C HIS A 25 -2.66 -2.07 -21.06
N ALA A 26 -2.11 -1.39 -20.04
CA ALA A 26 -0.76 -1.68 -19.53
C ALA A 26 -0.63 -3.11 -19.00
N LEU A 27 -1.66 -3.70 -18.39
CA LEU A 27 -1.64 -5.07 -17.87
C LEU A 27 -1.76 -6.11 -18.99
N LYS A 28 -2.56 -5.87 -20.02
CA LYS A 28 -2.72 -6.77 -21.17
C LYS A 28 -1.49 -6.79 -22.10
N THR A 29 -0.63 -5.78 -22.02
CA THR A 29 0.59 -5.63 -22.84
C THR A 29 1.87 -6.04 -22.12
N GLN A 30 1.76 -6.67 -20.94
CA GLN A 30 2.93 -7.17 -20.21
C GLN A 30 3.61 -8.33 -20.93
N THR A 31 4.94 -8.46 -20.80
CA THR A 31 5.72 -9.61 -21.33
C THR A 31 5.28 -10.92 -20.70
N HIS A 32 4.95 -10.90 -19.41
CA HIS A 32 4.24 -11.98 -18.72
C HIS A 32 2.78 -11.58 -18.59
N VAL A 33 1.93 -12.10 -19.47
CA VAL A 33 0.50 -11.81 -19.45
C VAL A 33 -0.15 -12.47 -18.23
N PRO A 34 -0.91 -11.74 -17.39
CA PRO A 34 -1.60 -12.35 -16.26
C PRO A 34 -2.66 -13.35 -16.73
N GLU A 35 -2.79 -14.46 -16.01
CA GLU A 35 -3.82 -15.49 -16.27
C GLU A 35 -5.22 -14.91 -16.07
N GLU A 36 -5.38 -14.07 -15.06
CA GLU A 36 -6.64 -13.43 -14.72
C GLU A 36 -6.44 -12.05 -14.11
N ILE A 37 -7.40 -11.17 -14.39
CA ILE A 37 -7.54 -9.86 -13.73
C ILE A 37 -8.91 -9.84 -13.07
N LEU A 38 -8.95 -9.58 -11.76
CA LEU A 38 -10.18 -9.44 -11.00
C LEU A 38 -10.31 -8.00 -10.48
N ILE A 39 -11.38 -7.34 -10.87
CA ILE A 39 -11.78 -6.05 -10.29
C ILE A 39 -12.72 -6.31 -9.12
N VAL A 40 -12.44 -5.72 -7.96
CA VAL A 40 -13.34 -5.73 -6.80
C VAL A 40 -13.92 -4.34 -6.61
N ASP A 41 -15.14 -4.17 -7.07
CA ASP A 41 -15.81 -2.87 -7.12
C ASP A 41 -16.65 -2.58 -5.88
N SER A 42 -16.39 -1.43 -5.24
CA SER A 42 -17.05 -0.99 -4.01
C SER A 42 -18.21 -0.03 -4.28
N GLU A 43 -19.18 -0.47 -5.12
CA GLU A 43 -20.36 0.32 -5.52
C GLU A 43 -19.98 1.62 -6.24
N SER A 44 -19.16 1.52 -7.30
CA SER A 44 -18.88 2.65 -8.19
C SER A 44 -20.17 3.16 -8.86
N THR A 45 -20.25 4.48 -9.01
CA THR A 45 -21.40 5.17 -9.63
C THR A 45 -21.07 5.78 -10.99
N ASP A 46 -19.81 5.66 -11.42
CA ASP A 46 -19.28 6.09 -12.72
C ASP A 46 -19.24 4.93 -13.73
N GLN A 47 -18.50 5.07 -14.83
CA GLN A 47 -18.37 4.04 -15.87
C GLN A 47 -17.42 2.89 -15.52
N THR A 48 -16.91 2.79 -14.27
CA THR A 48 -15.92 1.78 -13.85
C THR A 48 -16.33 0.35 -14.27
N CYS A 49 -17.54 -0.09 -13.89
CA CYS A 49 -18.01 -1.45 -14.20
C CYS A 49 -18.30 -1.65 -15.69
N ALA A 50 -18.76 -0.61 -16.40
CA ALA A 50 -19.02 -0.68 -17.84
C ALA A 50 -17.72 -0.85 -18.63
N ILE A 51 -16.65 -0.11 -18.27
CA ILE A 51 -15.31 -0.23 -18.86
C ILE A 51 -14.76 -1.63 -18.64
N ALA A 52 -14.84 -2.17 -17.42
CA ALA A 52 -14.37 -3.52 -17.13
C ALA A 52 -15.10 -4.58 -17.97
N GLY A 53 -16.43 -4.45 -18.12
CA GLY A 53 -17.24 -5.34 -18.95
C GLY A 53 -16.88 -5.28 -20.43
N GLN A 54 -16.64 -4.11 -21.00
CA GLN A 54 -16.17 -3.94 -22.39
C GLN A 54 -14.81 -4.63 -22.62
N GLU A 55 -13.95 -4.62 -21.62
CA GLU A 55 -12.64 -5.24 -21.64
C GLU A 55 -12.65 -6.74 -21.26
N GLN A 56 -13.84 -7.31 -21.02
CA GLN A 56 -14.07 -8.71 -20.62
C GLN A 56 -13.33 -9.09 -19.32
N ILE A 57 -13.20 -8.14 -18.40
CA ILE A 57 -12.59 -8.35 -17.09
C ILE A 57 -13.67 -8.72 -16.07
N CYS A 58 -13.40 -9.74 -15.25
CA CYS A 58 -14.27 -10.15 -14.17
C CYS A 58 -14.40 -9.05 -13.12
N VAL A 59 -15.65 -8.74 -12.72
CA VAL A 59 -15.95 -7.77 -11.67
C VAL A 59 -16.72 -8.45 -10.55
N HIS A 60 -16.15 -8.45 -9.35
CA HIS A 60 -16.85 -8.81 -8.13
C HIS A 60 -17.28 -7.55 -7.39
N LYS A 61 -18.58 -7.45 -7.07
CA LYS A 61 -19.13 -6.28 -6.36
C LYS A 61 -19.19 -6.51 -4.86
N VAL A 62 -18.69 -5.55 -4.10
CA VAL A 62 -18.80 -5.51 -2.64
C VAL A 62 -19.56 -4.26 -2.21
N LYS A 63 -20.35 -4.36 -1.15
CA LYS A 63 -20.98 -3.17 -0.58
C LYS A 63 -19.90 -2.24 0.00
N ARG A 64 -20.00 -0.94 -0.31
CA ARG A 64 -19.08 0.06 0.21
C ARG A 64 -19.02 0.08 1.76
N SER A 65 -20.14 -0.21 2.41
CA SER A 65 -20.22 -0.32 3.86
C SER A 65 -19.52 -1.55 4.43
N ALA A 66 -19.30 -2.59 3.60
CA ALA A 66 -18.59 -3.81 3.98
C ALA A 66 -17.09 -3.77 3.59
N PHE A 67 -16.67 -2.74 2.87
CA PHE A 67 -15.27 -2.62 2.46
C PHE A 67 -14.35 -2.57 3.68
N ASP A 68 -13.34 -3.43 3.65
CA ASP A 68 -12.22 -3.50 4.58
C ASP A 68 -10.95 -3.80 3.78
N HIS A 69 -9.85 -3.16 4.12
CA HIS A 69 -8.61 -3.29 3.36
C HIS A 69 -8.10 -4.73 3.29
N GLY A 70 -8.04 -5.41 4.42
CA GLY A 70 -7.65 -6.82 4.49
C GLY A 70 -8.73 -7.75 3.95
N GLY A 71 -9.95 -7.68 4.50
CA GLY A 71 -11.05 -8.60 4.18
C GLY A 71 -11.46 -8.56 2.71
N THR A 72 -11.47 -7.39 2.08
CA THR A 72 -11.79 -7.28 0.64
C THR A 72 -10.72 -7.95 -0.23
N ARG A 73 -9.43 -7.82 0.14
CA ARG A 73 -8.33 -8.50 -0.56
C ARG A 73 -8.34 -10.01 -0.33
N ASN A 74 -8.66 -10.45 0.89
CA ASN A 74 -8.81 -11.89 1.20
C ASN A 74 -9.92 -12.52 0.37
N LEU A 75 -11.09 -11.86 0.33
CA LEU A 75 -12.20 -12.31 -0.51
C LEU A 75 -11.76 -12.45 -1.97
N ALA A 76 -11.08 -11.43 -2.50
CA ALA A 76 -10.63 -11.43 -3.89
C ALA A 76 -9.57 -12.49 -4.17
N ALA A 77 -8.62 -12.70 -3.26
CA ALA A 77 -7.62 -13.76 -3.36
C ALA A 77 -8.26 -15.15 -3.43
N GLY A 78 -9.32 -15.38 -2.63
CA GLY A 78 -10.10 -16.62 -2.67
C GLY A 78 -10.92 -16.84 -3.94
N LEU A 79 -11.15 -15.80 -4.74
CA LEU A 79 -11.84 -15.87 -6.03
C LEU A 79 -10.88 -16.07 -7.21
N THR A 80 -9.58 -16.12 -6.97
CA THR A 80 -8.52 -16.23 -7.99
C THR A 80 -7.71 -17.50 -7.80
N THR A 81 -6.98 -17.94 -8.85
CA THR A 81 -6.31 -19.27 -8.88
C THR A 81 -4.83 -19.24 -9.25
N GLY A 82 -4.27 -18.06 -9.52
CA GLY A 82 -2.85 -17.90 -9.87
C GLY A 82 -1.91 -18.35 -8.76
N ASP A 83 -0.73 -18.83 -9.13
CA ASP A 83 0.32 -19.22 -8.19
C ASP A 83 0.90 -18.00 -7.46
N TYR A 84 0.81 -16.81 -8.10
CA TYR A 84 1.13 -15.52 -7.53
C TYR A 84 -0.09 -14.60 -7.50
N ILE A 85 -0.30 -13.91 -6.37
CA ILE A 85 -1.37 -12.93 -6.17
C ILE A 85 -0.74 -11.54 -6.23
N PHE A 86 -1.18 -10.72 -7.19
CA PHE A 86 -0.77 -9.33 -7.30
C PHE A 86 -1.91 -8.42 -6.81
N PHE A 87 -1.61 -7.53 -5.88
CA PHE A 87 -2.50 -6.43 -5.54
C PHE A 87 -2.03 -5.15 -6.22
N LEU A 88 -2.94 -4.46 -6.88
CA LEU A 88 -2.64 -3.23 -7.60
C LEU A 88 -3.74 -2.19 -7.34
N SER A 89 -3.37 -1.02 -6.84
CA SER A 89 -4.34 0.07 -6.68
C SER A 89 -4.79 0.60 -8.04
N GLN A 90 -6.06 1.00 -8.15
CA GLN A 90 -6.67 1.48 -9.39
C GLN A 90 -5.90 2.62 -10.08
N ASP A 91 -5.09 3.38 -9.36
CA ASP A 91 -4.32 4.54 -9.83
C ASP A 91 -2.80 4.27 -9.92
N ALA A 92 -2.39 3.02 -9.71
CA ALA A 92 -1.02 2.55 -9.87
C ALA A 92 -0.80 2.01 -11.29
N LEU A 93 -0.21 2.82 -12.17
CA LEU A 93 0.00 2.47 -13.58
C LEU A 93 1.40 1.91 -13.81
N PRO A 94 1.57 0.65 -14.27
CA PRO A 94 2.86 0.12 -14.69
C PRO A 94 3.56 1.04 -15.70
N VAL A 95 4.87 1.22 -15.54
CA VAL A 95 5.67 2.15 -16.36
C VAL A 95 6.00 1.55 -17.72
N ASN A 96 6.15 0.22 -17.76
CA ASN A 96 6.51 -0.53 -18.97
C ASN A 96 5.93 -1.95 -18.92
N GLU A 97 6.24 -2.72 -19.96
CA GLU A 97 5.78 -4.10 -20.17
C GLU A 97 6.47 -5.16 -19.32
N TYR A 98 7.49 -4.83 -18.54
CA TYR A 98 8.27 -5.78 -17.73
C TYR A 98 7.84 -5.85 -16.27
N TYR A 99 6.83 -5.08 -15.85
CA TYR A 99 6.41 -4.96 -14.44
C TYR A 99 6.13 -6.32 -13.78
N ILE A 100 5.33 -7.17 -14.42
CA ILE A 100 4.96 -8.49 -13.86
C ILE A 100 6.17 -9.42 -13.83
N GLU A 101 6.94 -9.48 -14.90
CA GLU A 101 8.14 -10.31 -15.01
C GLU A 101 9.18 -9.98 -13.93
N GLU A 102 9.45 -8.69 -13.71
CA GLU A 102 10.41 -8.24 -12.68
C GLU A 102 9.90 -8.55 -11.25
N MET A 103 8.60 -8.44 -11.00
CA MET A 103 8.01 -8.83 -9.73
C MET A 103 8.12 -10.35 -9.48
N ILE A 104 7.93 -11.18 -10.51
CA ILE A 104 8.12 -12.63 -10.43
C ILE A 104 9.58 -12.94 -10.09
N LYS A 105 10.55 -12.36 -10.81
CA LYS A 105 11.98 -12.53 -10.52
C LYS A 105 12.32 -12.17 -9.07
N SER A 106 11.69 -11.12 -8.52
CA SER A 106 11.86 -10.75 -7.12
C SER A 106 11.28 -11.79 -6.17
N LEU A 107 10.11 -12.36 -6.46
CA LEU A 107 9.49 -13.43 -5.66
C LEU A 107 10.26 -14.76 -5.73
N GLU A 108 10.97 -15.01 -6.81
CA GLU A 108 11.73 -16.26 -7.01
C GLU A 108 13.10 -16.25 -6.29
N GLN A 109 13.49 -15.13 -5.68
CA GLN A 109 14.67 -15.11 -4.81
C GLN A 109 14.44 -15.97 -3.57
N ASP A 110 15.53 -16.47 -3.01
CA ASP A 110 15.50 -17.37 -1.86
C ASP A 110 14.72 -16.73 -0.68
N GLN A 111 13.81 -17.53 -0.11
CA GLN A 111 12.94 -17.17 1.02
C GLN A 111 12.02 -15.95 0.82
N VAL A 112 12.04 -15.28 -0.32
CA VAL A 112 11.13 -14.15 -0.60
C VAL A 112 9.73 -14.67 -0.88
N VAL A 113 8.77 -14.28 -0.03
CA VAL A 113 7.37 -14.72 -0.11
C VAL A 113 6.41 -13.60 -0.54
N MET A 114 6.84 -12.36 -0.41
CA MET A 114 6.10 -11.17 -0.83
C MET A 114 7.07 -10.10 -1.31
N THR A 115 6.69 -9.33 -2.33
CA THR A 115 7.51 -8.25 -2.88
C THR A 115 6.66 -7.05 -3.24
N THR A 116 7.22 -5.84 -3.13
CA THR A 116 6.57 -4.60 -3.52
C THR A 116 7.38 -3.85 -4.57
N ALA A 117 6.69 -3.24 -5.53
CA ALA A 117 7.31 -2.52 -6.63
C ALA A 117 7.67 -1.07 -6.25
N ARG A 118 8.50 -0.46 -7.10
CA ARG A 118 8.89 0.94 -6.99
C ARG A 118 7.79 1.89 -7.43
N GLN A 119 7.33 2.74 -6.53
CA GLN A 119 6.38 3.79 -6.84
C GLN A 119 7.10 5.07 -7.27
N ILE A 120 6.77 5.56 -8.47
CA ILE A 120 7.31 6.80 -9.03
C ILE A 120 6.21 7.85 -9.06
N ALA A 121 6.51 9.06 -8.64
CA ALA A 121 5.57 10.16 -8.72
C ALA A 121 5.30 10.56 -10.18
N ARG A 122 4.04 10.81 -10.52
CA ARG A 122 3.65 11.33 -11.85
C ARG A 122 4.38 12.65 -12.15
N VAL A 123 4.60 12.93 -13.43
CA VAL A 123 5.29 14.18 -13.87
C VAL A 123 4.62 15.43 -13.29
N THR A 124 3.29 15.42 -13.22
CA THR A 124 2.47 16.53 -12.69
C THR A 124 2.45 16.64 -11.16
N ALA A 125 3.02 15.65 -10.44
CA ALA A 125 3.01 15.65 -8.98
C ALA A 125 3.80 16.82 -8.38
N PRO A 126 3.38 17.36 -7.22
CA PRO A 126 4.11 18.42 -6.52
C PRO A 126 5.54 18.00 -6.16
N PRO A 127 6.48 18.97 -6.03
CA PRO A 127 7.88 18.67 -5.70
C PRO A 127 8.06 17.86 -4.42
N ILE A 128 7.27 18.15 -3.38
CA ILE A 128 7.30 17.39 -2.11
C ILE A 128 6.96 15.93 -2.34
N GLU A 129 5.90 15.64 -3.09
CA GLU A 129 5.49 14.25 -3.40
C GLU A 129 6.60 13.52 -4.18
N LYS A 130 7.20 14.16 -5.19
CA LYS A 130 8.32 13.59 -5.95
C LYS A 130 9.50 13.23 -5.06
N LEU A 131 9.85 14.09 -4.12
CA LEU A 131 10.94 13.84 -3.19
C LEU A 131 10.59 12.78 -2.14
N THR A 132 9.35 12.77 -1.65
CA THR A 132 8.83 11.73 -0.74
C THR A 132 8.89 10.35 -1.40
N ARG A 133 8.46 10.22 -2.67
CA ARG A 133 8.58 8.96 -3.42
C ARG A 133 10.03 8.54 -3.60
N ARG A 134 10.92 9.46 -4.00
CA ARG A 134 12.34 9.16 -4.15
C ARG A 134 13.00 8.69 -2.84
N PHE A 135 12.60 9.26 -1.70
CA PHE A 135 13.12 8.87 -0.39
C PHE A 135 12.64 7.47 0.04
N ASN A 136 11.36 7.17 -0.17
CA ASN A 136 10.76 5.92 0.28
C ASN A 136 10.98 4.74 -0.69
N TYR A 137 11.17 5.02 -1.98
CA TYR A 137 11.32 4.03 -3.04
C TYR A 137 12.66 4.25 -3.77
N PRO A 138 13.78 3.75 -3.22
CA PRO A 138 15.12 3.92 -3.80
C PRO A 138 15.26 3.30 -5.18
N ALA A 139 16.41 3.53 -5.83
CA ALA A 139 16.67 3.04 -7.19
C ALA A 139 17.11 1.59 -7.22
N ASP A 140 17.59 1.06 -6.10
CA ASP A 140 18.20 -0.26 -6.00
C ASP A 140 17.24 -1.22 -5.28
N SER A 141 17.09 -2.41 -5.84
CA SER A 141 16.33 -3.52 -5.25
C SER A 141 17.03 -4.09 -4.02
N PHE A 142 16.26 -4.63 -3.08
CA PHE A 142 16.79 -5.28 -1.89
C PHE A 142 15.83 -6.34 -1.36
N VAL A 143 16.39 -7.26 -0.57
CA VAL A 143 15.64 -8.21 0.24
C VAL A 143 15.84 -7.85 1.71
N ARG A 144 14.79 -7.98 2.50
CA ARG A 144 14.81 -7.77 3.95
C ARG A 144 14.37 -9.04 4.67
N THR A 145 15.00 -9.25 5.82
CA THR A 145 14.74 -10.35 6.74
C THR A 145 14.51 -9.81 8.15
N LYS A 146 14.17 -10.67 9.09
CA LYS A 146 14.07 -10.33 10.52
C LYS A 146 15.35 -9.67 11.07
N ALA A 147 16.52 -10.04 10.56
CA ALA A 147 17.82 -9.49 11.02
C ALA A 147 17.94 -7.98 10.73
N ASP A 148 17.25 -7.48 9.72
CA ASP A 148 17.31 -6.05 9.34
C ASP A 148 16.55 -5.14 10.31
N ILE A 149 15.70 -5.69 11.19
CA ILE A 149 14.94 -4.93 12.18
C ILE A 149 15.87 -4.16 13.11
N ALA A 150 16.97 -4.75 13.53
CA ALA A 150 17.93 -4.11 14.42
C ALA A 150 18.52 -2.81 13.84
N GLY A 151 18.76 -2.76 12.53
CA GLY A 151 19.34 -1.60 11.84
C GLY A 151 18.31 -0.61 11.29
N LEU A 152 17.18 -1.12 10.78
CA LEU A 152 16.17 -0.34 10.08
C LEU A 152 14.97 0.04 10.96
N GLY A 153 14.78 -0.62 12.11
CA GLY A 153 13.60 -0.43 12.96
C GLY A 153 12.31 -0.68 12.18
N ILE A 154 11.33 0.19 12.37
CA ILE A 154 10.03 0.10 11.68
C ILE A 154 10.15 0.05 10.14
N LYS A 155 11.21 0.59 9.57
CA LYS A 155 11.41 0.60 8.12
C LYS A 155 11.70 -0.79 7.54
N ALA A 156 12.11 -1.75 8.38
CA ALA A 156 12.26 -3.14 7.97
C ALA A 156 10.94 -3.71 7.44
N TYR A 157 9.83 -3.34 8.06
CA TYR A 157 8.47 -3.80 7.69
C TYR A 157 7.81 -2.96 6.59
N PHE A 158 8.51 -1.93 6.05
CA PHE A 158 7.90 -1.06 5.03
C PHE A 158 7.57 -1.87 3.77
N PHE A 159 6.29 -1.92 3.47
CA PHE A 159 5.73 -2.62 2.34
C PHE A 159 4.54 -1.81 1.78
N SER A 160 4.04 -2.12 0.59
CA SER A 160 2.91 -1.39 0.01
C SER A 160 2.10 -2.20 -0.98
N ASP A 161 0.84 -2.49 -0.63
CA ASP A 161 -0.14 -3.14 -1.49
C ASP A 161 -0.72 -2.24 -2.58
N VAL A 162 -0.15 -1.07 -2.75
CA VAL A 162 -0.38 -0.26 -3.95
C VAL A 162 0.06 -1.01 -5.22
N CYS A 163 1.15 -1.79 -5.10
CA CYS A 163 1.75 -2.55 -6.20
C CYS A 163 2.62 -3.68 -5.62
N SER A 164 1.98 -4.72 -5.17
CA SER A 164 2.62 -5.85 -4.47
C SER A 164 2.32 -7.18 -5.13
N ALA A 165 3.11 -8.19 -4.81
CA ALA A 165 2.91 -9.56 -5.21
C ALA A 165 3.25 -10.51 -4.06
N TYR A 166 2.51 -11.59 -3.95
CA TYR A 166 2.63 -12.61 -2.92
C TYR A 166 2.69 -13.99 -3.55
N ARG A 167 3.48 -14.90 -2.99
CA ARG A 167 3.30 -16.33 -3.25
C ARG A 167 1.96 -16.75 -2.65
N ARG A 168 1.11 -17.42 -3.44
CA ARG A 168 -0.21 -17.86 -2.95
C ARG A 168 -0.09 -18.77 -1.75
N GLU A 169 0.82 -19.74 -1.80
CA GLU A 169 1.07 -20.67 -0.69
C GLU A 169 1.37 -19.95 0.63
N PHE A 170 2.19 -18.90 0.61
CA PHE A 170 2.47 -18.08 1.79
C PHE A 170 1.23 -17.30 2.23
N PHE A 171 0.50 -16.69 1.28
CA PHE A 171 -0.70 -15.91 1.60
C PHE A 171 -1.77 -16.76 2.29
N GLU A 172 -1.94 -18.01 1.84
CA GLU A 172 -2.86 -18.99 2.41
C GLU A 172 -2.35 -19.54 3.76
N GLU A 173 -1.03 -19.81 3.89
CA GLU A 173 -0.39 -20.19 5.15
C GLU A 173 -0.62 -19.16 6.27
N MET A 174 -0.61 -17.87 5.91
CA MET A 174 -0.88 -16.77 6.85
C MET A 174 -2.36 -16.49 7.09
N ASP A 175 -3.28 -17.28 6.52
CA ASP A 175 -4.73 -17.06 6.54
C ASP A 175 -5.12 -15.67 5.98
N GLY A 176 -4.32 -15.16 5.03
CA GLY A 176 -4.49 -13.86 4.42
C GLY A 176 -4.18 -12.69 5.35
N PHE A 177 -4.70 -11.52 5.00
CA PHE A 177 -4.57 -10.31 5.82
C PHE A 177 -5.47 -10.35 7.04
N GLU A 178 -5.08 -9.67 8.11
CA GLU A 178 -5.98 -9.40 9.23
C GLU A 178 -7.21 -8.64 8.78
N SER A 179 -8.38 -9.06 9.28
CA SER A 179 -9.66 -8.42 8.99
C SER A 179 -10.60 -8.55 10.21
N PRO A 180 -11.27 -7.45 10.64
CA PRO A 180 -11.15 -6.09 10.10
C PRO A 180 -9.85 -5.40 10.53
N ILE A 181 -9.26 -4.62 9.63
CA ILE A 181 -8.05 -3.84 9.93
C ILE A 181 -8.24 -2.36 9.61
N LEU A 182 -7.67 -1.49 10.44
CA LEU A 182 -7.79 -0.03 10.26
C LEU A 182 -7.00 0.45 9.05
N THR A 183 -5.74 -0.02 8.91
CA THR A 183 -4.77 0.32 7.87
C THR A 183 -3.51 -0.53 8.03
N ASN A 184 -2.60 -0.51 7.06
CA ASN A 184 -1.28 -1.15 7.10
C ASN A 184 -1.35 -2.69 7.25
N GLU A 185 -2.31 -3.33 6.61
CA GLU A 185 -2.42 -4.78 6.47
C GLU A 185 -1.15 -5.39 5.88
N ASP A 186 -0.54 -4.69 4.95
CA ASP A 186 0.72 -5.04 4.28
C ASP A 186 1.93 -5.07 5.23
N MET A 187 2.04 -4.07 6.11
CA MET A 187 3.10 -4.01 7.13
C MET A 187 2.95 -5.15 8.17
N LEU A 188 1.72 -5.47 8.55
CA LEU A 188 1.45 -6.57 9.47
C LEU A 188 1.79 -7.91 8.83
N MET A 189 1.46 -8.10 7.55
CA MET A 189 1.85 -9.29 6.79
C MET A 189 3.38 -9.42 6.69
N ALA A 190 4.11 -8.33 6.48
CA ALA A 190 5.57 -8.32 6.50
C ALA A 190 6.13 -8.76 7.87
N SER A 191 5.50 -8.33 8.96
CA SER A 191 5.88 -8.79 10.31
C SER A 191 5.64 -10.31 10.48
N ARG A 192 4.52 -10.83 10.02
CA ARG A 192 4.21 -12.27 10.04
C ARG A 192 5.21 -13.06 9.19
N ALA A 193 5.59 -12.57 8.00
CA ALA A 193 6.63 -13.18 7.17
C ALA A 193 7.96 -13.31 7.95
N PHE A 194 8.40 -12.26 8.63
CA PHE A 194 9.61 -12.29 9.44
C PHE A 194 9.52 -13.23 10.64
N ALA A 195 8.34 -13.32 11.29
CA ALA A 195 8.12 -14.24 12.41
C ALA A 195 8.25 -15.72 12.00
N HIS A 196 7.90 -16.04 10.73
CA HIS A 196 8.02 -17.38 10.16
C HIS A 196 9.36 -17.64 9.44
N GLY A 197 10.32 -16.71 9.53
CA GLY A 197 11.66 -16.89 8.95
C GLY A 197 11.76 -16.56 7.47
N TYR A 198 10.71 -16.01 6.89
CA TYR A 198 10.69 -15.57 5.49
C TYR A 198 11.34 -14.21 5.29
N ALA A 199 11.60 -13.89 4.03
CA ALA A 199 12.11 -12.61 3.57
C ALA A 199 11.04 -11.86 2.75
N ILE A 200 11.17 -10.53 2.69
CA ILE A 200 10.36 -9.67 1.84
C ILE A 200 11.22 -8.93 0.81
N GLY A 201 10.72 -8.79 -0.40
CA GLY A 201 11.39 -8.15 -1.52
C GLY A 201 10.95 -6.70 -1.74
N TYR A 202 11.85 -5.90 -2.23
CA TYR A 202 11.57 -4.63 -2.90
C TYR A 202 12.19 -4.69 -4.30
N CYS A 203 11.36 -4.54 -5.32
CA CYS A 203 11.77 -4.59 -6.73
C CYS A 203 11.80 -3.17 -7.31
N ALA A 204 13.01 -2.62 -7.50
CA ALA A 204 13.18 -1.28 -8.07
C ALA A 204 13.00 -1.26 -9.59
N GLU A 205 13.17 -2.38 -10.26
CA GLU A 205 13.01 -2.60 -11.69
C GLU A 205 11.53 -2.58 -12.09
N ALA A 206 10.66 -3.19 -11.29
CA ALA A 206 9.21 -3.09 -11.42
C ALA A 206 8.73 -1.71 -10.94
N LYS A 207 8.22 -0.90 -11.86
CA LYS A 207 7.88 0.50 -11.59
C LYS A 207 6.42 0.78 -11.90
N VAL A 208 5.78 1.55 -11.01
CA VAL A 208 4.43 2.09 -11.25
C VAL A 208 4.40 3.60 -11.03
N TYR A 209 3.67 4.32 -11.86
CA TYR A 209 3.30 5.71 -11.58
C TYR A 209 2.18 5.72 -10.56
N HIS A 210 2.46 6.28 -9.37
CA HIS A 210 1.47 6.45 -8.32
C HIS A 210 1.80 7.70 -7.50
N SER A 211 0.85 8.61 -7.37
CA SER A 211 1.02 9.80 -6.55
C SER A 211 -0.31 10.39 -6.11
N HIS A 212 -0.31 10.96 -4.93
CA HIS A 212 -1.47 11.61 -4.34
C HIS A 212 -1.19 13.07 -3.98
N LYS A 213 -2.24 13.87 -4.01
CA LYS A 213 -2.21 15.22 -3.46
C LYS A 213 -3.13 15.27 -2.24
N TYR A 214 -2.56 14.98 -1.07
CA TYR A 214 -3.31 15.05 0.18
C TYR A 214 -3.40 16.48 0.72
N THR A 215 -4.55 16.84 1.26
CA THR A 215 -4.72 18.05 2.09
C THR A 215 -4.08 17.83 3.47
N LEU A 216 -3.80 18.91 4.19
CA LEU A 216 -3.28 18.82 5.58
C LEU A 216 -4.19 18.01 6.50
N THR A 217 -5.51 18.14 6.34
CA THR A 217 -6.49 17.35 7.09
C THR A 217 -6.40 15.86 6.78
N GLN A 218 -6.22 15.48 5.50
CA GLN A 218 -6.03 14.09 5.12
C GLN A 218 -4.71 13.54 5.64
N GLN A 219 -3.62 14.32 5.58
CA GLN A 219 -2.33 13.93 6.17
C GLN A 219 -2.45 13.69 7.68
N TYR A 220 -3.12 14.60 8.41
CA TYR A 220 -3.38 14.43 9.83
C TYR A 220 -4.14 13.12 10.12
N LYS A 221 -5.27 12.89 9.43
CA LYS A 221 -6.12 11.73 9.66
C LYS A 221 -5.42 10.40 9.35
N ARG A 222 -4.70 10.32 8.22
CA ARG A 222 -3.92 9.13 7.85
C ARG A 222 -2.84 8.81 8.90
N ASN A 223 -2.12 9.82 9.36
CA ASN A 223 -1.08 9.63 10.38
C ASN A 223 -1.66 9.36 11.77
N PHE A 224 -2.89 9.80 12.07
CA PHE A 224 -3.64 9.36 13.23
C PHE A 224 -3.89 7.85 13.15
N ASP A 225 -4.45 7.35 12.04
CA ASP A 225 -4.76 5.94 11.86
C ASP A 225 -3.50 5.04 11.88
N VAL A 226 -2.42 5.45 11.21
CA VAL A 226 -1.13 4.74 11.26
C VAL A 226 -0.61 4.64 12.69
N SER A 227 -0.72 5.73 13.47
CA SER A 227 -0.27 5.71 14.86
C SER A 227 -1.15 4.83 15.75
N VAL A 228 -2.46 4.79 15.51
CA VAL A 228 -3.37 3.86 16.20
C VAL A 228 -2.97 2.42 15.86
N PHE A 229 -2.79 2.11 14.59
CA PHE A 229 -2.34 0.79 14.13
C PHE A 229 -1.06 0.34 14.86
N LEU A 230 -0.04 1.19 14.91
CA LEU A 230 1.22 0.87 15.60
C LEU A 230 1.06 0.70 17.11
N GLN A 231 0.07 1.34 17.74
CA GLN A 231 -0.22 1.11 19.17
C GLN A 231 -0.96 -0.20 19.40
N THR A 232 -1.83 -0.61 18.47
CA THR A 232 -2.59 -1.85 18.60
C THR A 232 -1.76 -3.09 18.28
N HIS A 233 -0.76 -2.97 17.37
CA HIS A 233 0.10 -4.09 16.93
C HIS A 233 1.55 -3.97 17.43
N LYS A 234 1.76 -3.31 18.56
CA LYS A 234 3.11 -3.07 19.14
C LYS A 234 3.88 -4.34 19.49
N GLU A 235 3.20 -5.46 19.72
CA GLU A 235 3.78 -6.75 20.05
C GLU A 235 4.25 -7.49 18.79
N GLU A 236 3.58 -7.25 17.65
CA GLU A 236 3.88 -7.89 16.38
C GLU A 236 4.89 -7.08 15.57
N ILE A 237 4.86 -5.75 15.73
CA ILE A 237 5.78 -4.84 15.03
C ILE A 237 6.79 -4.31 16.05
N GLU A 238 7.92 -4.99 16.14
CA GLU A 238 9.07 -4.55 16.95
C GLU A 238 9.59 -3.24 16.37
N SER A 239 9.08 -2.12 16.85
CA SER A 239 9.50 -0.82 16.35
C SER A 239 10.28 -0.05 17.38
N GLY A 240 11.52 0.26 17.07
CA GLY A 240 12.20 1.42 17.63
C GLY A 240 11.45 2.71 17.23
N SER A 241 11.93 3.87 17.66
CA SER A 241 11.27 5.16 17.39
C SER A 241 11.10 5.43 15.88
N SER A 242 9.85 5.43 15.37
CA SER A 242 9.52 5.87 14.00
C SER A 242 9.80 7.36 13.76
N THR A 243 10.06 8.13 14.82
CA THR A 243 10.26 9.58 14.78
C THR A 243 11.55 9.95 14.04
N GLY A 244 12.62 9.18 14.21
CA GLY A 244 13.91 9.47 13.56
C GLY A 244 13.86 9.39 12.04
N GLU A 245 13.13 8.44 11.48
CA GLU A 245 12.98 8.29 10.03
C GLU A 245 12.17 9.41 9.41
N GLY A 246 11.08 9.84 10.09
CA GLY A 246 10.30 11.00 9.67
C GLY A 246 11.13 12.28 9.60
N ILE A 247 12.00 12.53 10.60
CA ILE A 247 12.91 13.67 10.61
C ILE A 247 13.92 13.58 9.46
N ARG A 248 14.52 12.42 9.23
CA ARG A 248 15.46 12.22 8.10
C ARG A 248 14.82 12.53 6.77
N MET A 249 13.58 12.08 6.55
CA MET A 249 12.83 12.37 5.33
C MET A 249 12.59 13.87 5.16
N VAL A 250 12.16 14.58 6.21
CA VAL A 250 11.92 16.03 6.16
C VAL A 250 13.22 16.77 5.83
N LEU A 251 14.32 16.48 6.51
CA LEU A 251 15.61 17.09 6.24
C LEU A 251 16.11 16.85 4.81
N TYR A 252 15.90 15.62 4.30
CA TYR A 252 16.22 15.29 2.91
C TYR A 252 15.38 16.16 1.93
N ILE A 253 14.06 16.24 2.16
CA ILE A 253 13.16 17.03 1.28
C ILE A 253 13.53 18.50 1.32
N GLU A 254 13.73 19.08 2.50
CA GLU A 254 14.12 20.49 2.69
C GLU A 254 15.45 20.81 1.99
N LYS A 255 16.46 19.95 2.16
CA LYS A 255 17.75 20.09 1.49
C LYS A 255 17.62 20.10 -0.04
N GLU A 256 16.82 19.19 -0.61
CA GLU A 256 16.62 19.10 -2.06
C GLU A 256 15.78 20.27 -2.61
N LEU A 257 14.81 20.76 -1.83
CA LEU A 257 14.02 21.95 -2.20
C LEU A 257 14.87 23.22 -2.17
N LEU A 258 15.73 23.36 -1.15
CA LEU A 258 16.66 24.49 -1.01
C LEU A 258 17.64 24.57 -2.19
N LYS A 259 18.25 23.43 -2.58
CA LYS A 259 19.14 23.35 -3.77
C LYS A 259 18.48 23.83 -5.05
N LYS A 260 17.14 23.74 -5.14
CA LYS A 260 16.35 24.15 -6.30
C LYS A 260 15.69 25.52 -6.14
N GLY A 261 16.00 26.26 -5.07
CA GLY A 261 15.43 27.57 -4.77
C GLY A 261 13.90 27.58 -4.55
N ARG A 262 13.30 26.44 -4.15
CA ARG A 262 11.84 26.29 -4.02
C ARG A 262 11.32 26.62 -2.63
N ILE A 263 11.54 27.88 -2.18
CA ILE A 263 11.18 28.34 -0.83
C ILE A 263 9.69 28.13 -0.49
N GLY A 264 8.78 28.43 -1.43
CA GLY A 264 7.34 28.19 -1.19
C GLY A 264 7.02 26.72 -0.93
N SER A 265 7.72 25.77 -1.58
CA SER A 265 7.55 24.33 -1.33
C SER A 265 8.13 23.91 0.03
N MET A 266 9.20 24.56 0.51
CA MET A 266 9.74 24.32 1.85
C MET A 266 8.72 24.67 2.92
N ILE A 267 8.10 25.85 2.83
CA ILE A 267 7.03 26.26 3.76
C ILE A 267 5.89 25.23 3.75
N CYS A 268 5.45 24.79 2.58
CA CYS A 268 4.43 23.74 2.46
C CYS A 268 4.88 22.41 3.11
N CYS A 269 6.16 22.03 2.98
CA CYS A 269 6.72 20.81 3.61
C CYS A 269 6.66 20.89 5.13
N VAL A 270 6.94 22.05 5.74
CA VAL A 270 6.81 22.26 7.18
C VAL A 270 5.38 22.04 7.66
N PHE A 271 4.39 22.64 6.98
CA PHE A 271 2.97 22.45 7.33
C PHE A 271 2.51 21.00 7.13
N ASP A 272 2.89 20.35 6.03
CA ASP A 272 2.58 18.94 5.77
C ASP A 272 3.17 18.03 6.85
N SER A 273 4.44 18.24 7.20
CA SER A 273 5.13 17.51 8.26
C SER A 273 4.52 17.77 9.64
N GLY A 274 4.13 19.02 9.92
CA GLY A 274 3.40 19.40 11.13
C GLY A 274 2.06 18.68 11.26
N ALA A 275 1.28 18.59 10.18
CA ALA A 275 0.02 17.86 10.16
C ALA A 275 0.23 16.36 10.43
N LYS A 276 1.23 15.74 9.81
CA LYS A 276 1.62 14.35 10.05
C LYS A 276 2.03 14.11 11.51
N PHE A 277 2.88 14.96 12.04
CA PHE A 277 3.33 14.88 13.43
C PHE A 277 2.17 15.00 14.43
N LEU A 278 1.27 15.97 14.24
CA LEU A 278 0.10 16.15 15.09
C LEU A 278 -0.86 14.97 15.01
N GLY A 279 -1.07 14.41 13.82
CA GLY A 279 -1.86 13.20 13.63
C GLY A 279 -1.26 12.01 14.39
N ASN A 280 0.03 11.76 14.21
CA ASN A 280 0.75 10.69 14.92
C ASN A 280 0.68 10.87 16.45
N ARG A 281 0.94 12.08 16.96
CA ARG A 281 0.85 12.35 18.39
C ARG A 281 -0.57 12.15 18.95
N ALA A 282 -1.60 12.50 18.17
CA ALA A 282 -3.00 12.26 18.56
C ALA A 282 -3.31 10.75 18.57
N GLY A 283 -2.87 10.00 17.55
CA GLY A 283 -3.08 8.56 17.48
C GLY A 283 -2.47 7.79 18.65
N LYS A 284 -1.30 8.21 19.17
CA LYS A 284 -0.70 7.62 20.38
C LYS A 284 -1.60 7.70 21.63
N LYS A 285 -2.57 8.61 21.63
CA LYS A 285 -3.47 8.84 22.76
C LYS A 285 -4.91 8.37 22.48
N PHE A 286 -5.14 7.58 21.44
CA PHE A 286 -6.48 7.22 20.99
C PHE A 286 -7.31 6.50 22.06
N ALA A 287 -6.66 5.64 22.88
CA ALA A 287 -7.33 4.86 23.93
C ALA A 287 -8.03 5.73 25.00
N SER A 288 -7.57 6.97 25.20
CA SER A 288 -8.19 7.92 26.13
C SER A 288 -9.25 8.82 25.47
N MET A 289 -9.57 8.61 24.18
CA MET A 289 -10.50 9.46 23.44
C MET A 289 -11.91 8.89 23.43
N SER A 290 -12.92 9.78 23.42
CA SER A 290 -14.30 9.37 23.17
C SER A 290 -14.48 8.87 21.72
N GLN A 291 -15.44 7.96 21.51
CA GLN A 291 -15.81 7.47 20.16
C GLN A 291 -16.06 8.62 19.17
N LYS A 292 -16.79 9.66 19.59
CA LYS A 292 -17.05 10.86 18.77
C LYS A 292 -15.76 11.57 18.35
N THR A 293 -14.76 11.64 19.22
CA THR A 293 -13.47 12.26 18.94
C THR A 293 -12.66 11.42 17.94
N ILE A 294 -12.63 10.10 18.09
CA ILE A 294 -11.96 9.17 17.18
C ILE A 294 -12.57 9.30 15.77
N LEU A 295 -13.90 9.27 15.65
CA LEU A 295 -14.61 9.39 14.37
C LEU A 295 -14.31 10.71 13.62
N LYS A 296 -13.98 11.80 14.32
CA LYS A 296 -13.56 13.05 13.69
C LYS A 296 -12.12 13.03 13.20
N LYS A 297 -11.25 12.22 13.83
CA LYS A 297 -9.81 12.20 13.60
C LYS A 297 -9.36 11.13 12.62
N THR A 298 -10.14 10.07 12.44
CA THR A 298 -9.80 8.96 11.53
C THR A 298 -10.05 9.30 10.07
N SER A 299 -9.31 8.66 9.16
CA SER A 299 -9.61 8.59 7.73
C SER A 299 -10.58 7.45 7.39
N ASN A 300 -10.72 6.45 8.29
CA ASN A 300 -11.59 5.28 8.11
C ASN A 300 -12.70 5.22 9.19
N PRO A 301 -13.74 6.06 9.09
CA PRO A 301 -14.84 6.03 10.04
C PRO A 301 -15.68 4.73 9.97
N GLY A 302 -15.65 4.01 8.84
CA GLY A 302 -16.35 2.73 8.66
C GLY A 302 -15.83 1.66 9.63
N TYR A 303 -14.52 1.48 9.68
CA TYR A 303 -13.85 0.58 10.62
C TYR A 303 -14.27 0.85 12.08
N TRP A 304 -14.21 2.10 12.49
CA TRP A 304 -14.54 2.46 13.87
C TRP A 304 -16.01 2.29 14.23
N LYS A 305 -16.93 2.59 13.30
CA LYS A 305 -18.37 2.36 13.53
C LYS A 305 -18.66 0.88 13.74
N LYS A 306 -18.07 0.01 12.94
CA LYS A 306 -18.18 -1.45 13.09
C LYS A 306 -17.60 -1.89 14.45
N LYS A 307 -16.37 -1.49 14.76
CA LYS A 307 -15.71 -1.82 16.02
C LYS A 307 -16.49 -1.37 17.27
N PHE A 308 -17.14 -0.22 17.21
CA PHE A 308 -17.95 0.28 18.34
C PHE A 308 -19.32 -0.41 18.43
N SER A 309 -19.86 -0.93 17.32
CA SER A 309 -21.11 -1.72 17.37
C SER A 309 -20.88 -3.11 17.98
N ASP A 310 -19.74 -3.73 17.68
CA ASP A 310 -19.38 -5.07 18.14
C ASP A 310 -19.01 -5.10 19.66
N GLN A 311 -18.82 -3.92 20.27
CA GLN A 311 -18.55 -3.76 21.72
C GLN A 311 -19.80 -3.51 22.56
N LYS A 312 -20.99 -3.42 21.94
CA LYS A 312 -22.28 -3.26 22.61
C LYS A 312 -22.99 -4.59 22.77
#